data_b9852a6bbb8f8f4084b1b0135ca468b4
#
_entry.id   b9852a6bbb8f8f4084b1b0135ca468b4
#
_cell.length_a   1.000
_cell.length_b   1.000
_cell.length_c   1.000
_cell.angle_alpha   90.00
_cell.angle_beta   90.00
_cell.angle_gamma   90.00
#
_symmetry.space_group_name_H-M   'P 1'
#
loop_
_entity.id
_entity.type
_entity.pdbx_description
1 polymer ?
#
loop_
_entity_poly.entity_id
_entity_poly.type
_entity_poly.pdbx_seq_one_letter_code
_entity_poly.pdbx_strand_id
1 'polypeptide(L)'
;MNIHWVISAALATVLTACQNSEIELQLIENMDSETVISDTNLIGKLQSGDPVFGIFARPQTAEGGSIAGKNRDADFVFYSLESGPWDIPGLENFRRAMDGSSDGSGHPITLRIPPIREDPGALDKYISEGLVEGVGGIVFPHVESAKEAELAVRSLGDRSWPMNLNGDLVSVLLIEDRVGVESAEQIVATPGVSVVIPGPGDLRRAYDGDDQAIEAAIQRVLAACKDSGVPCGITAGAEDVTERLEQGFKMIIVSDPTAILVAKKSLE
;
A
#
# COMPACT_ATOMS: atom_id res chain seq x y z
N MET A 1 63.92 15.06 37.47
CA MET A 1 63.28 14.17 36.46
C MET A 1 61.80 14.28 36.67
N ASN A 2 61.06 14.82 35.67
CA ASN A 2 59.76 15.50 35.81
C ASN A 2 58.58 14.54 35.95
N ILE A 3 57.94 14.51 37.15
CA ILE A 3 56.72 13.77 37.43
C ILE A 3 55.45 14.43 36.80
N HIS A 4 55.59 15.66 36.29
CA HIS A 4 54.43 16.41 35.72
C HIS A 4 53.99 15.96 34.33
N TRP A 5 54.77 15.20 33.56
CA TRP A 5 54.41 14.75 32.20
C TRP A 5 53.53 13.50 32.19
N VAL A 6 53.55 12.71 33.23
CA VAL A 6 52.79 11.44 33.26
C VAL A 6 51.32 11.65 33.59
N ILE A 7 51.01 12.69 34.38
CA ILE A 7 49.60 12.98 34.77
C ILE A 7 48.81 13.62 33.60
N SER A 8 49.44 14.44 32.78
CA SER A 8 48.78 15.08 31.62
C SER A 8 48.39 14.06 30.51
N ALA A 9 49.19 13.04 30.28
CA ALA A 9 48.88 12.04 29.27
C ALA A 9 47.72 11.09 29.69
N ALA A 10 47.63 10.73 30.97
CA ALA A 10 46.55 9.91 31.49
C ALA A 10 45.17 10.61 31.51
N LEU A 11 45.13 11.92 31.79
CA LEU A 11 43.88 12.71 31.76
C LEU A 11 43.36 12.90 30.35
N ALA A 12 44.24 13.12 29.36
CA ALA A 12 43.85 13.27 27.96
C ALA A 12 43.24 11.97 27.38
N THR A 13 43.79 10.81 27.75
CA THR A 13 43.27 9.51 27.27
C THR A 13 41.93 9.15 27.87
N VAL A 14 41.65 9.51 29.14
CA VAL A 14 40.34 9.27 29.81
C VAL A 14 39.27 10.20 29.24
N LEU A 15 39.58 11.45 28.97
CA LEU A 15 38.65 12.41 28.36
C LEU A 15 38.23 12.00 26.94
N THR A 16 39.16 11.48 26.14
CA THR A 16 38.86 11.01 24.78
C THR A 16 38.03 9.74 24.79
N ALA A 17 38.24 8.85 25.75
CA ALA A 17 37.44 7.62 25.91
C ALA A 17 35.98 7.95 26.35
N CYS A 18 35.78 8.90 27.25
CA CYS A 18 34.45 9.36 27.66
C CYS A 18 33.69 10.08 26.52
N GLN A 19 34.38 10.89 25.72
CA GLN A 19 33.75 11.54 24.56
C GLN A 19 33.34 10.52 23.49
N ASN A 20 34.13 9.49 23.23
CA ASN A 20 33.78 8.45 22.28
C ASN A 20 32.59 7.60 22.76
N SER A 21 32.49 7.33 24.07
CA SER A 21 31.34 6.60 24.63
C SER A 21 30.04 7.41 24.61
N GLU A 22 30.11 8.73 24.80
CA GLU A 22 28.94 9.61 24.67
C GLU A 22 28.49 9.75 23.21
N ILE A 23 29.42 9.79 22.25
CA ILE A 23 29.11 9.81 20.82
C ILE A 23 28.51 8.47 20.36
N GLU A 24 29.04 7.33 20.85
CA GLU A 24 28.44 6.01 20.56
C GLU A 24 27.06 5.86 21.18
N LEU A 25 26.81 6.34 22.40
CA LEU A 25 25.50 6.34 23.02
C LEU A 25 24.51 7.26 22.28
N GLN A 26 24.93 8.45 21.86
CA GLN A 26 24.09 9.32 21.05
C GLN A 26 23.81 8.76 19.65
N LEU A 27 24.75 8.03 19.04
CA LEU A 27 24.51 7.31 17.78
C LEU A 27 23.53 6.15 17.95
N ILE A 28 23.61 5.42 19.05
CA ILE A 28 22.67 4.32 19.35
C ILE A 28 21.27 4.89 19.67
N GLU A 29 21.17 5.98 20.48
CA GLU A 29 19.88 6.64 20.75
C GLU A 29 19.27 7.26 19.48
N ASN A 30 20.07 7.80 18.57
CA ASN A 30 19.58 8.29 17.28
C ASN A 30 19.22 7.15 16.30
N MET A 31 19.88 6.00 16.35
CA MET A 31 19.50 4.83 15.55
C MET A 31 18.19 4.22 16.03
N ASP A 32 17.92 4.22 17.35
CA ASP A 32 16.64 3.74 17.89
C ASP A 32 15.48 4.73 17.67
N SER A 33 15.76 6.02 17.40
CA SER A 33 14.72 7.04 17.13
C SER A 33 14.33 7.15 15.65
N GLU A 34 15.11 6.58 14.72
CA GLU A 34 14.85 6.67 13.27
C GLU A 34 14.13 5.45 12.67
N THR A 35 13.86 4.39 13.42
CA THR A 35 13.18 3.20 12.90
C THR A 35 12.04 2.68 13.77
N VAL A 36 11.23 3.54 14.33
CA VAL A 36 9.87 3.17 14.66
C VAL A 36 9.03 3.47 13.42
N ILE A 37 9.17 2.64 12.39
CA ILE A 37 8.08 2.42 11.44
C ILE A 37 6.96 1.92 12.34
N SER A 38 5.98 2.76 12.59
CA SER A 38 4.78 2.36 13.31
C SER A 38 4.24 1.10 12.61
N ASP A 39 4.29 -0.06 13.28
CA ASP A 39 3.74 -1.35 12.81
C ASP A 39 2.26 -1.27 12.42
N THR A 40 1.67 -0.09 12.57
CA THR A 40 0.26 0.22 12.31
C THR A 40 0.01 0.86 10.96
N ASN A 41 1.04 1.22 10.16
CA ASN A 41 0.83 1.79 8.83
C ASN A 41 0.64 0.69 7.77
N LEU A 42 0.07 1.03 6.63
CA LEU A 42 -0.24 0.11 5.53
C LEU A 42 0.98 -0.72 5.08
N ILE A 43 2.13 -0.06 4.90
CA ILE A 43 3.37 -0.71 4.47
C ILE A 43 3.90 -1.65 5.56
N GLY A 44 3.92 -1.21 6.83
CA GLY A 44 4.36 -2.04 7.95
C GLY A 44 3.58 -3.34 8.06
N LYS A 45 2.25 -3.29 7.92
CA LYS A 45 1.40 -4.49 7.90
C LYS A 45 1.67 -5.39 6.70
N LEU A 46 1.85 -4.82 5.51
CA LEU A 46 2.20 -5.60 4.32
C LEU A 46 3.57 -6.26 4.46
N GLN A 47 4.55 -5.59 5.09
CA GLN A 47 5.88 -6.14 5.37
C GLN A 47 5.83 -7.29 6.39
N SER A 48 5.02 -7.18 7.44
CA SER A 48 4.84 -8.26 8.44
C SER A 48 4.04 -9.43 7.88
N GLY A 49 3.39 -9.27 6.71
CA GLY A 49 2.51 -10.27 6.12
C GLY A 49 1.13 -10.31 6.76
N ASP A 50 0.78 -9.32 7.58
CA ASP A 50 -0.54 -9.19 8.16
C ASP A 50 -1.56 -8.76 7.11
N PRO A 51 -2.81 -9.22 7.21
CA PRO A 51 -3.88 -8.72 6.35
C PRO A 51 -4.17 -7.24 6.61
N VAL A 52 -4.43 -6.49 5.53
CA VAL A 52 -4.88 -5.10 5.57
C VAL A 52 -6.27 -4.97 4.96
N PHE A 53 -7.11 -4.13 5.56
CA PHE A 53 -8.52 -3.98 5.21
C PHE A 53 -8.81 -2.58 4.71
N GLY A 54 -9.35 -2.48 3.51
CA GLY A 54 -9.75 -1.22 2.90
C GLY A 54 -11.25 -1.13 2.70
N ILE A 55 -11.78 0.08 2.72
CA ILE A 55 -13.16 0.39 2.35
C ILE A 55 -13.19 1.23 1.07
N PHE A 56 -14.17 0.99 0.20
CA PHE A 56 -14.40 1.90 -0.93
C PHE A 56 -14.86 3.27 -0.44
N ALA A 57 -14.30 4.34 -1.01
CA ALA A 57 -14.79 5.71 -0.84
C ALA A 57 -16.17 5.86 -1.49
N ARG A 58 -17.23 5.73 -0.71
CA ARG A 58 -18.62 5.86 -1.18
C ARG A 58 -19.50 6.54 -0.12
N PRO A 59 -20.20 7.65 -0.49
CA PRO A 59 -19.99 8.43 -1.73
C PRO A 59 -18.65 9.15 -1.74
N GLN A 60 -18.15 9.52 -2.93
CA GLN A 60 -16.93 10.31 -3.09
C GLN A 60 -17.20 11.82 -2.87
N THR A 61 -17.64 12.14 -1.66
CA THR A 61 -18.03 13.48 -1.21
C THR A 61 -17.46 13.74 0.18
N ALA A 62 -17.53 14.97 0.67
CA ALA A 62 -17.15 15.30 2.05
C ALA A 62 -17.92 14.45 3.09
N GLU A 63 -19.21 14.14 2.85
CA GLU A 63 -19.99 13.26 3.71
C GLU A 63 -19.39 11.85 3.76
N GLY A 64 -19.07 11.27 2.60
CA GLY A 64 -18.41 9.96 2.52
C GLY A 64 -17.03 9.96 3.19
N GLY A 65 -16.28 11.05 3.08
CA GLY A 65 -15.05 11.24 3.81
C GLY A 65 -15.25 11.18 5.33
N SER A 66 -16.25 11.92 5.83
CA SER A 66 -16.59 11.89 7.27
C SER A 66 -17.04 10.50 7.75
N ILE A 67 -17.73 9.72 6.92
CA ILE A 67 -18.11 8.33 7.23
C ILE A 67 -16.85 7.46 7.28
N ALA A 68 -15.97 7.56 6.29
CA ALA A 68 -14.72 6.81 6.25
C ALA A 68 -13.83 7.11 7.47
N GLY A 69 -13.68 8.38 7.85
CA GLY A 69 -12.86 8.79 9.00
C GLY A 69 -13.36 8.29 10.36
N LYS A 70 -14.63 7.91 10.47
CA LYS A 70 -15.21 7.29 11.68
C LYS A 70 -15.02 5.78 11.73
N ASN A 71 -14.67 5.14 10.62
CA ASN A 71 -14.42 3.70 10.59
C ASN A 71 -13.06 3.41 11.22
N ARG A 72 -13.05 2.70 12.34
CA ARG A 72 -11.82 2.34 13.07
C ARG A 72 -11.28 0.96 12.70
N ASP A 73 -12.00 0.24 11.89
CA ASP A 73 -11.66 -1.13 11.51
C ASP A 73 -10.91 -1.20 10.19
N ALA A 74 -11.04 -0.18 9.34
CA ALA A 74 -10.30 -0.07 8.10
C ALA A 74 -8.85 0.41 8.32
N ASP A 75 -7.93 -0.07 7.50
CA ASP A 75 -6.53 0.35 7.46
C ASP A 75 -6.29 1.40 6.36
N PHE A 76 -7.12 1.43 5.33
CA PHE A 76 -7.02 2.38 4.21
C PHE A 76 -8.37 2.61 3.54
N VAL A 77 -8.42 3.65 2.69
CA VAL A 77 -9.58 3.96 1.85
C VAL A 77 -9.20 3.81 0.38
N PHE A 78 -10.00 3.07 -0.38
CA PHE A 78 -9.86 2.94 -1.83
C PHE A 78 -10.69 4.01 -2.53
N TYR A 79 -10.03 5.00 -3.12
CA TYR A 79 -10.66 6.10 -3.86
C TYR A 79 -10.41 5.93 -5.36
N SER A 80 -11.44 6.05 -6.21
CA SER A 80 -11.30 5.80 -7.63
C SER A 80 -11.60 7.03 -8.48
N LEU A 81 -10.64 7.42 -9.30
CA LEU A 81 -10.80 8.37 -10.40
C LEU A 81 -10.58 7.70 -11.77
N GLU A 82 -10.71 6.37 -11.83
CA GLU A 82 -10.57 5.60 -13.06
C GLU A 82 -11.58 6.01 -14.13
N SER A 83 -12.82 6.26 -13.73
CA SER A 83 -13.92 6.59 -14.62
C SER A 83 -14.54 7.93 -14.24
N GLY A 84 -14.87 8.75 -15.23
CA GLY A 84 -15.44 10.07 -15.01
C GLY A 84 -14.39 11.20 -15.02
N PRO A 85 -14.71 12.37 -14.48
CA PRO A 85 -13.76 13.47 -14.46
C PRO A 85 -12.60 13.21 -13.50
N TRP A 86 -11.41 13.68 -13.89
CA TRP A 86 -10.23 13.72 -13.02
C TRP A 86 -10.40 14.83 -11.97
N ASP A 87 -11.06 14.51 -10.84
CA ASP A 87 -11.52 15.47 -9.82
C ASP A 87 -10.62 15.45 -8.57
N ILE A 88 -9.46 16.07 -8.67
CA ILE A 88 -8.54 16.21 -7.53
C ILE A 88 -9.12 17.10 -6.41
N PRO A 89 -9.83 18.24 -6.70
CA PRO A 89 -10.51 18.98 -5.64
C PRO A 89 -11.53 18.16 -4.86
N GLY A 90 -12.24 17.24 -5.52
CA GLY A 90 -13.15 16.28 -4.87
C GLY A 90 -12.43 15.33 -3.92
N LEU A 91 -11.29 14.78 -4.35
CA LEU A 91 -10.42 13.93 -3.51
C LEU A 91 -9.93 14.70 -2.27
N GLU A 92 -9.42 15.93 -2.43
CA GLU A 92 -8.96 16.76 -1.32
C GLU A 92 -10.09 17.11 -0.33
N ASN A 93 -11.29 17.37 -0.83
CA ASN A 93 -12.46 17.63 0.02
C ASN A 93 -12.88 16.38 0.81
N PHE A 94 -12.87 15.21 0.16
CA PHE A 94 -13.13 13.92 0.81
C PHE A 94 -12.10 13.69 1.93
N ARG A 95 -10.82 13.83 1.63
CA ARG A 95 -9.74 13.65 2.58
C ARG A 95 -9.86 14.59 3.78
N ARG A 96 -10.04 15.90 3.54
CA ARG A 96 -10.18 16.90 4.61
C ARG A 96 -11.33 16.57 5.56
N ALA A 97 -12.46 16.09 5.03
CA ALA A 97 -13.60 15.67 5.83
C ALA A 97 -13.32 14.37 6.60
N MET A 98 -12.55 13.45 6.02
CA MET A 98 -12.10 12.22 6.68
C MET A 98 -11.20 12.55 7.88
N ASP A 99 -10.20 13.42 7.71
CA ASP A 99 -9.29 13.84 8.79
C ASP A 99 -10.03 14.56 9.90
N GLY A 100 -10.95 15.46 9.57
CA GLY A 100 -11.76 16.19 10.54
C GLY A 100 -12.74 15.33 11.33
N SER A 101 -12.97 14.09 10.92
CA SER A 101 -13.87 13.14 11.57
C SER A 101 -13.13 12.01 12.28
N SER A 102 -11.83 11.90 12.08
CA SER A 102 -10.91 11.02 12.80
C SER A 102 -10.35 11.75 14.02
N ASP A 103 -9.76 11.02 14.95
CA ASP A 103 -9.06 11.59 16.13
C ASP A 103 -7.65 12.11 15.79
N GLY A 104 -7.43 12.52 14.54
CA GLY A 104 -6.19 13.16 14.08
C GLY A 104 -5.32 12.34 13.13
N SER A 105 -5.65 11.06 12.88
CA SER A 105 -4.99 10.25 11.86
C SER A 105 -6.03 9.70 10.89
N GLY A 106 -6.25 10.38 9.77
CA GLY A 106 -7.06 9.84 8.68
C GLY A 106 -6.40 8.59 8.08
N HIS A 107 -7.22 7.71 7.49
CA HIS A 107 -6.69 6.55 6.78
C HIS A 107 -5.86 6.97 5.56
N PRO A 108 -4.76 6.28 5.23
CA PRO A 108 -4.12 6.46 3.93
C PRO A 108 -5.10 6.14 2.81
N ILE A 109 -5.02 6.90 1.73
CA ILE A 109 -5.84 6.69 0.54
C ILE A 109 -5.02 5.93 -0.50
N THR A 110 -5.57 4.85 -1.05
CA THR A 110 -5.09 4.26 -2.30
C THR A 110 -5.92 4.82 -3.44
N LEU A 111 -5.28 5.62 -4.30
CA LEU A 111 -5.94 6.33 -5.40
C LEU A 111 -5.87 5.51 -6.69
N ARG A 112 -7.01 5.06 -7.22
CA ARG A 112 -7.08 4.45 -8.53
C ARG A 112 -7.17 5.52 -9.61
N ILE A 113 -6.18 5.50 -10.49
CA ILE A 113 -6.05 6.40 -11.64
C ILE A 113 -6.64 5.77 -12.92
N PRO A 114 -6.82 6.53 -14.02
CA PRO A 114 -7.16 5.95 -15.31
C PRO A 114 -6.13 4.94 -15.82
N PRO A 115 -6.53 3.95 -16.64
CA PRO A 115 -5.61 2.92 -17.17
C PRO A 115 -4.43 3.52 -17.94
N ILE A 116 -3.21 3.05 -17.66
CA ILE A 116 -1.97 3.51 -18.33
C ILE A 116 -2.09 3.38 -19.86
N ARG A 117 -2.70 2.29 -20.34
CA ARG A 117 -2.83 1.99 -21.76
C ARG A 117 -3.73 2.93 -22.54
N GLU A 118 -4.70 3.59 -21.88
CA GLU A 118 -5.60 4.53 -22.53
C GLU A 118 -4.91 5.85 -22.88
N ASP A 119 -4.05 6.32 -21.99
CA ASP A 119 -3.21 7.50 -22.21
C ASP A 119 -1.88 7.39 -21.46
N PRO A 120 -0.89 6.66 -22.01
CA PRO A 120 0.43 6.55 -21.38
C PRO A 120 1.14 7.89 -21.18
N GLY A 121 0.81 8.89 -22.03
CA GLY A 121 1.38 10.24 -21.93
C GLY A 121 0.84 11.05 -20.77
N ALA A 122 -0.32 10.69 -20.21
CA ALA A 122 -0.91 11.37 -19.06
C ALA A 122 -0.46 10.79 -17.72
N LEU A 123 0.30 9.69 -17.68
CA LEU A 123 0.70 9.02 -16.44
C LEU A 123 1.40 9.98 -15.46
N ASP A 124 2.41 10.72 -15.92
CA ASP A 124 3.13 11.68 -15.06
C ASP A 124 2.21 12.75 -14.48
N LYS A 125 1.21 13.18 -15.25
CA LYS A 125 0.18 14.11 -14.77
C LYS A 125 -0.67 13.46 -13.68
N TYR A 126 -1.19 12.25 -13.89
CA TYR A 126 -2.02 11.57 -12.92
C TYR A 126 -1.25 11.31 -11.61
N ILE A 127 0.02 10.95 -11.69
CA ILE A 127 0.87 10.76 -10.51
C ILE A 127 1.12 12.09 -9.80
N SER A 128 1.60 13.11 -10.52
CA SER A 128 1.96 14.40 -9.90
C SER A 128 0.78 15.14 -9.28
N GLU A 129 -0.40 15.09 -9.92
CA GLU A 129 -1.61 15.71 -9.39
C GLU A 129 -2.33 14.82 -8.34
N GLY A 130 -2.26 13.49 -8.48
CA GLY A 130 -2.94 12.54 -7.62
C GLY A 130 -2.26 12.31 -6.27
N LEU A 131 -0.96 12.57 -6.16
CA LEU A 131 -0.20 12.42 -4.92
C LEU A 131 -0.42 13.60 -3.96
N VAL A 132 -1.69 13.93 -3.70
CA VAL A 132 -2.05 14.88 -2.65
C VAL A 132 -1.73 14.29 -1.27
N GLU A 133 -1.66 15.14 -0.25
CA GLU A 133 -1.40 14.72 1.13
C GLU A 133 -2.36 13.61 1.58
N GLY A 134 -1.87 12.56 2.20
CA GLY A 134 -2.66 11.40 2.67
C GLY A 134 -2.86 10.29 1.63
N VAL A 135 -2.41 10.48 0.37
CA VAL A 135 -2.34 9.38 -0.59
C VAL A 135 -1.10 8.54 -0.29
N GLY A 136 -1.33 7.31 0.15
CA GLY A 136 -0.30 6.32 0.50
C GLY A 136 -0.10 5.24 -0.56
N GLY A 137 -0.81 5.32 -1.68
CA GLY A 137 -0.63 4.38 -2.79
C GLY A 137 -1.39 4.75 -4.04
N ILE A 138 -0.90 4.26 -5.16
CA ILE A 138 -1.56 4.41 -6.47
C ILE A 138 -2.00 3.03 -6.96
N VAL A 139 -3.24 2.98 -7.42
CA VAL A 139 -3.83 1.78 -8.01
C VAL A 139 -3.88 1.95 -9.52
N PHE A 140 -3.22 1.05 -10.22
CA PHE A 140 -3.11 1.00 -11.68
C PHE A 140 -4.05 -0.08 -12.20
N PRO A 141 -5.20 0.32 -12.81
CA PRO A 141 -6.17 -0.65 -13.32
C PRO A 141 -5.72 -1.26 -14.65
N HIS A 142 -6.27 -2.43 -14.97
CA HIS A 142 -6.13 -3.09 -16.27
C HIS A 142 -4.68 -3.30 -16.72
N VAL A 143 -3.79 -3.72 -15.82
CA VAL A 143 -2.40 -4.03 -16.16
C VAL A 143 -2.35 -5.36 -16.92
N GLU A 144 -1.84 -5.34 -18.17
CA GLU A 144 -1.83 -6.49 -19.06
C GLU A 144 -0.42 -7.04 -19.35
N SER A 145 0.64 -6.34 -18.90
CA SER A 145 2.01 -6.75 -19.21
C SER A 145 3.01 -6.32 -18.12
N ALA A 146 4.16 -7.02 -18.07
CA ALA A 146 5.29 -6.62 -17.23
C ALA A 146 5.81 -5.21 -17.56
N LYS A 147 5.71 -4.79 -18.84
CA LYS A 147 6.10 -3.44 -19.24
C LYS A 147 5.21 -2.36 -18.61
N GLU A 148 3.90 -2.59 -18.54
CA GLU A 148 2.99 -1.68 -17.84
C GLU A 148 3.24 -1.70 -16.33
N ALA A 149 3.52 -2.87 -15.74
CA ALA A 149 3.93 -3.00 -14.35
C ALA A 149 5.22 -2.21 -14.05
N GLU A 150 6.23 -2.29 -14.92
CA GLU A 150 7.45 -1.49 -14.79
C GLU A 150 7.18 0.01 -14.86
N LEU A 151 6.31 0.46 -15.77
CA LEU A 151 5.92 1.86 -15.88
C LEU A 151 5.22 2.33 -14.60
N ALA A 152 4.30 1.53 -14.07
CA ALA A 152 3.59 1.81 -12.82
C ALA A 152 4.56 2.00 -11.66
N VAL A 153 5.47 1.04 -11.42
CA VAL A 153 6.46 1.12 -10.34
C VAL A 153 7.36 2.33 -10.50
N ARG A 154 7.92 2.55 -11.71
CA ARG A 154 8.84 3.66 -11.99
C ARG A 154 8.20 5.04 -11.84
N SER A 155 6.90 5.16 -12.12
CA SER A 155 6.19 6.43 -11.99
C SER A 155 6.13 6.96 -10.56
N LEU A 156 6.28 6.09 -9.55
CA LEU A 156 6.32 6.47 -8.13
C LEU A 156 7.73 6.88 -7.65
N GLY A 157 8.77 6.67 -8.47
CA GLY A 157 10.15 7.06 -8.19
C GLY A 157 10.69 6.47 -6.88
N ASP A 158 11.48 7.27 -6.17
CA ASP A 158 12.10 6.86 -4.89
C ASP A 158 11.10 6.64 -3.75
N ARG A 159 9.83 7.02 -3.94
CA ARG A 159 8.75 6.79 -2.98
C ARG A 159 8.15 5.38 -3.08
N SER A 160 8.46 4.61 -4.13
CA SER A 160 7.88 3.28 -4.36
C SER A 160 8.45 2.25 -3.39
N TRP A 161 7.61 1.70 -2.52
CA TRP A 161 7.90 0.50 -1.74
C TRP A 161 7.43 -0.74 -2.57
N PRO A 162 8.14 -1.89 -2.58
CA PRO A 162 9.40 -2.21 -1.89
C PRO A 162 10.66 -1.90 -2.71
N MET A 163 10.58 -1.20 -3.85
CA MET A 163 11.74 -0.81 -4.64
C MET A 163 12.73 0.01 -3.79
N ASN A 164 12.22 0.93 -3.00
CA ASN A 164 12.93 1.60 -1.91
C ASN A 164 12.31 1.15 -0.58
N LEU A 165 13.11 0.53 0.29
CA LEU A 165 12.62 0.05 1.60
C LEU A 165 12.15 1.18 2.53
N ASN A 166 12.60 2.41 2.30
CA ASN A 166 12.12 3.62 2.99
C ASN A 166 11.02 4.36 2.19
N GLY A 167 10.54 3.76 1.11
CA GLY A 167 9.43 4.31 0.33
C GLY A 167 8.13 4.34 1.13
N ASP A 168 7.30 5.32 0.86
CA ASP A 168 6.04 5.59 1.54
C ASP A 168 4.80 5.39 0.66
N LEU A 169 4.98 4.93 -0.58
CA LEU A 169 3.91 4.66 -1.54
C LEU A 169 3.86 3.19 -1.94
N VAL A 170 2.67 2.62 -1.93
CA VAL A 170 2.41 1.30 -2.51
C VAL A 170 1.93 1.41 -3.96
N SER A 171 2.48 0.57 -4.84
CA SER A 171 1.96 0.33 -6.19
C SER A 171 0.99 -0.86 -6.14
N VAL A 172 -0.29 -0.62 -6.44
CA VAL A 172 -1.30 -1.68 -6.50
C VAL A 172 -1.68 -1.91 -7.96
N LEU A 173 -1.41 -3.09 -8.49
CA LEU A 173 -1.71 -3.44 -9.88
C LEU A 173 -2.99 -4.27 -9.94
N LEU A 174 -3.96 -3.86 -10.77
CA LEU A 174 -5.17 -4.65 -10.99
C LEU A 174 -5.01 -5.48 -12.27
N ILE A 175 -5.16 -6.79 -12.13
CA ILE A 175 -5.26 -7.76 -13.23
C ILE A 175 -6.74 -8.13 -13.35
N GLU A 176 -7.39 -7.64 -14.38
CA GLU A 176 -8.86 -7.69 -14.44
C GLU A 176 -9.41 -8.01 -15.84
N ASP A 177 -8.56 -8.52 -16.73
CA ASP A 177 -8.92 -9.05 -18.05
C ASP A 177 -8.11 -10.29 -18.42
N ARG A 178 -8.49 -10.94 -19.53
CA ARG A 178 -7.88 -12.23 -19.96
C ARG A 178 -6.38 -12.09 -20.25
N VAL A 179 -5.97 -10.98 -20.89
CA VAL A 179 -4.56 -10.75 -21.28
C VAL A 179 -3.71 -10.57 -20.03
N GLY A 180 -4.19 -9.78 -19.06
CA GLY A 180 -3.53 -9.61 -17.77
C GLY A 180 -3.41 -10.92 -17.00
N VAL A 181 -4.48 -11.74 -16.97
CA VAL A 181 -4.45 -13.07 -16.33
C VAL A 181 -3.46 -14.01 -17.01
N GLU A 182 -3.39 -13.99 -18.34
CA GLU A 182 -2.40 -14.79 -19.09
C GLU A 182 -0.96 -14.36 -18.83
N SER A 183 -0.75 -13.09 -18.48
CA SER A 183 0.56 -12.48 -18.18
C SER A 183 0.86 -12.37 -16.68
N ALA A 184 0.02 -12.94 -15.80
CA ALA A 184 0.05 -12.72 -14.36
C ALA A 184 1.43 -12.98 -13.75
N GLU A 185 2.07 -14.09 -14.10
CA GLU A 185 3.39 -14.47 -13.59
C GLU A 185 4.47 -13.41 -13.91
N GLN A 186 4.40 -12.82 -15.11
CA GLN A 186 5.35 -11.81 -15.57
C GLN A 186 5.08 -10.44 -14.91
N ILE A 187 3.80 -10.08 -14.76
CA ILE A 187 3.37 -8.84 -14.09
C ILE A 187 3.80 -8.86 -12.62
N VAL A 188 3.46 -9.94 -11.92
CA VAL A 188 3.74 -10.08 -10.48
C VAL A 188 5.25 -10.15 -10.20
N ALA A 189 6.03 -10.82 -11.08
CA ALA A 189 7.48 -10.91 -10.93
C ALA A 189 8.24 -9.61 -11.25
N THR A 190 7.55 -8.54 -11.66
CA THR A 190 8.18 -7.24 -11.94
C THR A 190 8.74 -6.64 -10.65
N PRO A 191 10.05 -6.30 -10.61
CA PRO A 191 10.67 -5.76 -9.39
C PRO A 191 9.97 -4.46 -8.91
N GLY A 192 9.69 -4.40 -7.62
CA GLY A 192 9.10 -3.23 -6.98
C GLY A 192 7.57 -3.18 -6.98
N VAL A 193 6.89 -4.18 -7.52
CA VAL A 193 5.43 -4.32 -7.35
C VAL A 193 5.11 -4.56 -5.87
N SER A 194 4.22 -3.74 -5.30
CA SER A 194 3.86 -3.82 -3.88
C SER A 194 2.72 -4.81 -3.62
N VAL A 195 1.67 -4.72 -4.43
CA VAL A 195 0.45 -5.54 -4.29
C VAL A 195 -0.13 -5.80 -5.69
N VAL A 196 -0.67 -6.98 -5.90
CA VAL A 196 -1.45 -7.31 -7.10
C VAL A 196 -2.85 -7.75 -6.69
N ILE A 197 -3.86 -7.32 -7.43
CA ILE A 197 -5.27 -7.64 -7.16
C ILE A 197 -5.91 -8.18 -8.44
N PRO A 198 -6.40 -9.42 -8.46
CA PRO A 198 -7.36 -9.84 -9.47
C PRO A 198 -8.69 -9.10 -9.21
N GLY A 199 -9.19 -8.36 -10.20
CA GLY A 199 -10.42 -7.57 -10.07
C GLY A 199 -11.68 -8.37 -10.40
N PRO A 200 -12.42 -8.97 -9.43
CA PRO A 200 -13.51 -9.90 -9.72
C PRO A 200 -14.64 -9.28 -10.55
N GLY A 201 -14.91 -7.97 -10.36
CA GLY A 201 -15.96 -7.26 -11.10
C GLY A 201 -15.68 -7.18 -12.60
N ASP A 202 -14.44 -6.87 -12.98
CA ASP A 202 -14.01 -6.75 -14.36
C ASP A 202 -13.74 -8.13 -14.99
N LEU A 203 -13.16 -9.07 -14.20
CA LEU A 203 -13.03 -10.46 -14.61
C LEU A 203 -14.40 -11.09 -14.94
N ARG A 204 -15.46 -10.73 -14.21
CA ARG A 204 -16.83 -11.18 -14.54
C ARG A 204 -17.26 -10.74 -15.93
N ARG A 205 -16.89 -9.52 -16.36
CA ARG A 205 -17.13 -9.05 -17.75
C ARG A 205 -16.22 -9.76 -18.76
N ALA A 206 -14.95 -9.92 -18.41
CA ALA A 206 -13.95 -10.55 -19.27
C ALA A 206 -14.23 -12.04 -19.56
N TYR A 207 -14.86 -12.74 -18.59
CA TYR A 207 -15.19 -14.16 -18.70
C TYR A 207 -16.68 -14.42 -18.88
N ASP A 208 -17.45 -13.43 -19.36
CA ASP A 208 -18.87 -13.56 -19.72
C ASP A 208 -19.75 -14.11 -18.59
N GLY A 209 -19.36 -13.89 -17.34
CA GLY A 209 -20.08 -14.33 -16.14
C GLY A 209 -19.89 -15.82 -15.81
N ASP A 210 -18.93 -16.51 -16.41
CA ASP A 210 -18.57 -17.88 -16.05
C ASP A 210 -17.83 -17.91 -14.70
N ASP A 211 -18.57 -18.22 -13.63
CA ASP A 211 -18.04 -18.22 -12.26
C ASP A 211 -16.84 -19.16 -12.07
N GLN A 212 -16.81 -20.30 -12.77
CA GLN A 212 -15.69 -21.24 -12.70
C GLN A 212 -14.44 -20.66 -13.36
N ALA A 213 -14.59 -20.04 -14.52
CA ALA A 213 -13.47 -19.40 -15.23
C ALA A 213 -12.95 -18.17 -14.48
N ILE A 214 -13.86 -17.39 -13.86
CA ILE A 214 -13.51 -16.24 -13.03
C ILE A 214 -12.68 -16.68 -11.81
N GLU A 215 -13.15 -17.70 -11.09
CA GLU A 215 -12.42 -18.20 -9.92
C GLU A 215 -11.07 -18.80 -10.32
N ALA A 216 -10.99 -19.54 -11.43
CA ALA A 216 -9.73 -20.03 -11.95
C ALA A 216 -8.74 -18.90 -12.30
N ALA A 217 -9.22 -17.80 -12.86
CA ALA A 217 -8.40 -16.60 -13.12
C ALA A 217 -7.90 -15.95 -11.81
N ILE A 218 -8.78 -15.81 -10.82
CA ILE A 218 -8.42 -15.29 -9.48
C ILE A 218 -7.33 -16.16 -8.85
N GLN A 219 -7.51 -17.48 -8.86
CA GLN A 219 -6.55 -18.41 -8.26
C GLN A 219 -5.22 -18.43 -9.01
N ARG A 220 -5.21 -18.23 -10.34
CA ARG A 220 -3.97 -18.10 -11.12
C ARG A 220 -3.17 -16.88 -10.69
N VAL A 221 -3.81 -15.72 -10.54
CA VAL A 221 -3.14 -14.50 -10.05
C VAL A 221 -2.63 -14.69 -8.63
N LEU A 222 -3.42 -15.29 -7.74
CA LEU A 222 -3.01 -15.60 -6.38
C LEU A 222 -1.79 -16.54 -6.33
N ALA A 223 -1.75 -17.56 -7.19
CA ALA A 223 -0.61 -18.45 -7.29
C ALA A 223 0.66 -17.70 -7.71
N ALA A 224 0.58 -16.85 -8.76
CA ALA A 224 1.69 -16.00 -9.17
C ALA A 224 2.20 -15.08 -8.05
N CYS A 225 1.29 -14.51 -7.27
CA CYS A 225 1.63 -13.69 -6.09
C CYS A 225 2.41 -14.51 -5.05
N LYS A 226 1.93 -15.72 -4.71
CA LYS A 226 2.59 -16.60 -3.74
C LYS A 226 3.98 -17.03 -4.21
N ASP A 227 4.12 -17.40 -5.47
CA ASP A 227 5.38 -17.85 -6.06
C ASP A 227 6.43 -16.73 -6.09
N SER A 228 5.99 -15.47 -6.23
CA SER A 228 6.86 -14.28 -6.26
C SER A 228 7.04 -13.63 -4.88
N GLY A 229 6.31 -14.05 -3.85
CA GLY A 229 6.33 -13.44 -2.52
C GLY A 229 5.73 -12.03 -2.48
N VAL A 230 4.87 -11.69 -3.44
CA VAL A 230 4.18 -10.41 -3.52
C VAL A 230 2.82 -10.53 -2.84
N PRO A 231 2.42 -9.60 -1.95
CA PRO A 231 1.08 -9.57 -1.37
C PRO A 231 0.00 -9.56 -2.45
N CYS A 232 -0.98 -10.45 -2.34
CA CYS A 232 -2.15 -10.45 -3.22
C CYS A 232 -3.35 -9.84 -2.50
N GLY A 233 -4.10 -8.99 -3.18
CA GLY A 233 -5.35 -8.45 -2.67
C GLY A 233 -6.56 -8.97 -3.44
N ILE A 234 -7.76 -8.68 -2.91
CA ILE A 234 -9.04 -8.99 -3.56
C ILE A 234 -10.16 -8.10 -2.99
N THR A 235 -11.22 -7.92 -3.75
CA THR A 235 -12.47 -7.39 -3.19
C THR A 235 -13.32 -8.55 -2.66
N ALA A 236 -13.86 -8.41 -1.44
CA ALA A 236 -14.65 -9.44 -0.79
C ALA A 236 -15.85 -8.86 -0.04
N GLY A 237 -16.84 -9.70 0.21
CA GLY A 237 -17.99 -9.43 1.08
C GLY A 237 -17.92 -10.21 2.39
N ALA A 238 -18.93 -10.05 3.24
CA ALA A 238 -19.00 -10.78 4.50
C ALA A 238 -19.17 -12.30 4.30
N GLU A 239 -19.69 -12.69 3.14
CA GLU A 239 -19.96 -14.09 2.76
C GLU A 239 -18.71 -14.87 2.37
N ASP A 240 -17.67 -14.19 1.81
CA ASP A 240 -16.49 -14.86 1.27
C ASP A 240 -15.15 -14.38 1.86
N VAL A 241 -15.14 -13.30 2.65
CA VAL A 241 -13.91 -12.70 3.18
C VAL A 241 -13.05 -13.69 3.98
N THR A 242 -13.66 -14.57 4.77
CA THR A 242 -12.93 -15.58 5.55
C THR A 242 -12.23 -16.58 4.63
N GLU A 243 -12.93 -17.07 3.61
CA GLU A 243 -12.33 -17.96 2.61
C GLU A 243 -11.17 -17.28 1.86
N ARG A 244 -11.31 -16.01 1.48
CA ARG A 244 -10.24 -15.26 0.80
C ARG A 244 -9.01 -15.10 1.70
N LEU A 245 -9.18 -14.87 2.99
CA LEU A 245 -8.06 -14.84 3.94
C LEU A 245 -7.39 -16.22 4.09
N GLU A 246 -8.17 -17.30 4.20
CA GLU A 246 -7.66 -18.67 4.25
C GLU A 246 -6.90 -19.06 2.96
N GLN A 247 -7.35 -18.59 1.81
CA GLN A 247 -6.66 -18.72 0.53
C GLN A 247 -5.32 -17.97 0.51
N GLY A 248 -5.12 -16.98 1.39
CA GLY A 248 -3.86 -16.24 1.55
C GLY A 248 -3.85 -14.84 0.95
N PHE A 249 -5.00 -14.27 0.59
CA PHE A 249 -5.08 -12.85 0.25
C PHE A 249 -4.73 -11.97 1.45
N LYS A 250 -4.00 -10.86 1.21
CA LYS A 250 -3.45 -9.98 2.22
C LYS A 250 -3.99 -8.55 2.19
N MET A 251 -4.50 -8.08 1.06
CA MET A 251 -5.17 -6.78 0.96
C MET A 251 -6.63 -7.01 0.59
N ILE A 252 -7.53 -6.80 1.54
CA ILE A 252 -8.96 -7.02 1.34
C ILE A 252 -9.68 -5.68 1.22
N ILE A 253 -10.42 -5.48 0.14
CA ILE A 253 -11.21 -4.26 -0.08
C ILE A 253 -12.69 -4.62 -0.01
N VAL A 254 -13.45 -3.93 0.83
CA VAL A 254 -14.86 -4.23 1.05
C VAL A 254 -15.77 -3.04 0.70
N SER A 255 -16.97 -3.34 0.23
CA SER A 255 -18.01 -2.33 0.05
C SER A 255 -18.83 -2.08 1.33
N ASP A 256 -19.01 -3.13 2.14
CA ASP A 256 -19.68 -3.06 3.44
C ASP A 256 -18.66 -3.27 4.57
N PRO A 257 -18.44 -2.27 5.43
CA PRO A 257 -17.50 -2.39 6.55
C PRO A 257 -17.76 -3.56 7.50
N THR A 258 -18.97 -4.11 7.53
CA THR A 258 -19.28 -5.29 8.36
C THR A 258 -18.45 -6.51 7.97
N ALA A 259 -18.03 -6.62 6.71
CA ALA A 259 -17.13 -7.67 6.24
C ALA A 259 -15.76 -7.63 6.95
N ILE A 260 -15.26 -6.43 7.33
CA ILE A 260 -14.00 -6.32 8.09
C ILE A 260 -14.15 -6.94 9.49
N LEU A 261 -15.31 -6.76 10.13
CA LEU A 261 -15.56 -7.36 11.44
C LEU A 261 -15.59 -8.89 11.37
N VAL A 262 -16.20 -9.45 10.29
CA VAL A 262 -16.17 -10.90 10.02
C VAL A 262 -14.74 -11.37 9.81
N ALA A 263 -13.96 -10.65 8.97
CA ALA A 263 -12.56 -10.96 8.69
C ALA A 263 -11.70 -10.96 9.95
N LYS A 264 -11.76 -9.90 10.77
CA LYS A 264 -10.97 -9.79 12.00
C LYS A 264 -11.31 -10.91 12.99
N LYS A 265 -12.59 -11.27 13.12
CA LYS A 265 -13.02 -12.36 13.97
C LYS A 265 -12.49 -13.73 13.51
N SER A 266 -12.30 -13.93 12.21
CA SER A 266 -11.77 -15.20 11.69
C SER A 266 -10.25 -15.33 11.89
N LEU A 267 -9.56 -14.25 12.26
CA LEU A 267 -8.12 -14.22 12.54
C LEU A 267 -7.79 -14.40 14.03
N GLU A 268 -8.81 -14.34 14.92
CA GLU A 268 -8.67 -14.60 16.37
C GLU A 268 -8.59 -16.11 16.65
#